data_95e390be18726fca7752ce4a2a396db8
#
_entry.id   95e390be18726fca7752ce4a2a396db8
#
_cell.length_a   1.000
_cell.length_b   1.000
_cell.length_c   1.000
_cell.angle_alpha   90.00
_cell.angle_beta   90.00
_cell.angle_gamma   90.00
#
_symmetry.space_group_name_H-M   'P 1'
#
loop_
_entity.id
_entity.type
_entity.pdbx_description
1 polymer ?
#
loop_
_entity_poly.entity_id
_entity_poly.type
_entity_poly.pdbx_seq_one_letter_code
_entity_poly.pdbx_strand_id
1 'polypeptide(L)'
;DAAEAAQRRAFLKWTQGEAMTPQEKQLVDDLWNSDPAKASEYWAAGEFLDTEVPSASSLDGGGLDGTMEETLLSYRLNEEEKKIYKRPSHYRRHLREQVWQSAKVDGVVIDPLTNVFMDYDAPWEMGHKPGYEFRKHQKSAAIRRIGRAQFLNEYNSVHHYRPELPASNRSHILEDKTGRYLGP
;
A
#
# COMPACT_ATOMS: atom_id res chain seq x y z
N ASP A 1 9.35 -14.75 -25.39
CA ASP A 1 9.77 -13.98 -26.55
C ASP A 1 10.33 -12.61 -26.13
N ALA A 2 10.84 -11.81 -27.08
CA ALA A 2 11.48 -10.52 -26.77
C ALA A 2 10.50 -9.50 -26.18
N ALA A 3 9.24 -9.52 -26.59
CA ALA A 3 8.20 -8.63 -26.10
C ALA A 3 7.85 -8.95 -24.64
N GLU A 4 7.73 -10.21 -24.31
CA GLU A 4 7.49 -10.67 -22.96
C GLU A 4 8.64 -10.33 -22.01
N ALA A 5 9.88 -10.49 -22.49
CA ALA A 5 11.06 -10.10 -21.71
C ALA A 5 11.12 -8.58 -21.46
N ALA A 6 10.67 -7.76 -22.40
CA ALA A 6 10.56 -6.32 -22.21
C ALA A 6 9.47 -5.95 -21.19
N GLN A 7 8.33 -6.61 -21.24
CA GLN A 7 7.26 -6.43 -20.25
C GLN A 7 7.73 -6.80 -18.85
N ARG A 8 8.34 -7.97 -18.67
CA ARG A 8 8.89 -8.40 -17.37
C ARG A 8 9.90 -7.42 -16.81
N ARG A 9 10.82 -6.90 -17.64
CA ARG A 9 11.80 -5.88 -17.21
C ARG A 9 11.12 -4.58 -16.81
N ALA A 10 10.10 -4.15 -17.53
CA ALA A 10 9.35 -2.94 -17.18
C ALA A 10 8.63 -3.10 -15.83
N PHE A 11 8.00 -4.26 -15.60
CA PHE A 11 7.40 -4.58 -14.30
C PHE A 11 8.42 -4.63 -13.18
N LEU A 12 9.60 -5.24 -13.39
CA LEU A 12 10.68 -5.28 -12.40
C LEU A 12 11.12 -3.88 -12.00
N LYS A 13 11.43 -3.03 -12.97
CA LYS A 13 11.77 -1.61 -12.70
C LYS A 13 10.67 -0.89 -11.93
N TRP A 14 9.42 -1.14 -12.31
CA TRP A 14 8.29 -0.51 -11.63
C TRP A 14 8.16 -0.96 -10.18
N THR A 15 8.32 -2.26 -9.89
CA THR A 15 8.29 -2.80 -8.51
C THR A 15 9.42 -2.28 -7.66
N GLN A 16 10.60 -2.08 -8.23
CA GLN A 16 11.79 -1.57 -7.55
C GLN A 16 11.81 -0.04 -7.40
N GLY A 17 10.83 0.66 -7.98
CA GLY A 17 10.78 2.12 -7.95
C GLY A 17 11.85 2.81 -8.79
N GLU A 18 12.42 2.07 -9.76
CA GLU A 18 13.40 2.61 -10.69
C GLU A 18 12.77 3.59 -11.70
N ALA A 19 13.60 4.48 -12.25
CA ALA A 19 13.18 5.38 -13.30
C ALA A 19 12.81 4.60 -14.58
N MET A 20 11.60 4.83 -15.08
CA MET A 20 11.06 4.17 -16.27
C MET A 20 10.95 5.14 -17.43
N THR A 21 11.29 4.66 -18.62
CA THR A 21 11.01 5.38 -19.88
C THR A 21 9.51 5.41 -20.17
N PRO A 22 9.01 6.34 -21.01
CA PRO A 22 7.62 6.35 -21.44
C PRO A 22 7.16 5.04 -22.08
N GLN A 23 8.04 4.36 -22.82
CA GLN A 23 7.74 3.06 -23.42
C GLN A 23 7.59 1.95 -22.39
N GLU A 24 8.45 1.93 -21.36
CA GLU A 24 8.33 0.95 -20.26
C GLU A 24 7.04 1.16 -19.45
N LYS A 25 6.66 2.40 -19.20
CA LYS A 25 5.37 2.71 -18.56
C LYS A 25 4.19 2.21 -19.39
N GLN A 26 4.24 2.43 -20.71
CA GLN A 26 3.20 1.97 -21.62
C GLN A 26 3.08 0.44 -21.62
N LEU A 27 4.21 -0.30 -21.61
CA LEU A 27 4.19 -1.76 -21.52
C LEU A 27 3.52 -2.28 -20.24
N VAL A 28 3.74 -1.63 -19.10
CA VAL A 28 3.08 -1.97 -17.84
C VAL A 28 1.59 -1.68 -17.94
N ASP A 29 1.22 -0.51 -18.45
CA ASP A 29 -0.17 -0.10 -18.60
C ASP A 29 -0.94 -1.01 -19.57
N ASP A 30 -0.35 -1.36 -20.69
CA ASP A 30 -0.96 -2.23 -21.71
C ASP A 30 -1.21 -3.63 -21.15
N LEU A 31 -0.27 -4.18 -20.39
CA LEU A 31 -0.46 -5.50 -19.78
C LEU A 31 -1.54 -5.48 -18.70
N TRP A 32 -1.57 -4.46 -17.85
CA TRP A 32 -2.64 -4.31 -16.85
C TRP A 32 -4.02 -4.21 -17.49
N ASN A 33 -4.12 -3.58 -18.67
CA ASN A 33 -5.38 -3.42 -19.38
C ASN A 33 -5.81 -4.69 -20.13
N SER A 34 -4.85 -5.45 -20.68
CA SER A 34 -5.13 -6.61 -21.53
C SER A 34 -5.18 -7.93 -20.78
N ASP A 35 -4.31 -8.11 -19.78
CA ASP A 35 -4.21 -9.33 -18.97
C ASP A 35 -3.79 -9.01 -17.51
N PRO A 36 -4.76 -8.61 -16.66
CA PRO A 36 -4.49 -8.30 -15.26
C PRO A 36 -3.92 -9.46 -14.44
N ALA A 37 -4.25 -10.71 -14.82
CA ALA A 37 -3.75 -11.89 -14.14
C ALA A 37 -2.25 -12.06 -14.37
N LYS A 38 -1.81 -11.94 -15.62
CA LYS A 38 -0.40 -11.97 -16.00
C LYS A 38 0.38 -10.76 -15.47
N ALA A 39 -0.24 -9.60 -15.44
CA ALA A 39 0.35 -8.41 -14.81
C ALA A 39 0.60 -8.63 -13.32
N SER A 40 -0.34 -9.25 -12.61
CA SER A 40 -0.19 -9.62 -11.19
C SER A 40 0.92 -10.66 -10.98
N GLU A 41 1.04 -11.63 -11.90
CA GLU A 41 2.11 -12.64 -11.86
C GLU A 41 3.50 -11.97 -12.02
N TYR A 42 3.66 -11.06 -12.99
CA TYR A 42 4.93 -10.34 -13.17
C TYR A 42 5.26 -9.41 -12.01
N TRP A 43 4.23 -8.84 -11.42
CA TRP A 43 4.37 -8.06 -10.21
C TRP A 43 4.92 -8.91 -9.05
N ALA A 44 4.29 -10.05 -8.78
CA ALA A 44 4.71 -10.97 -7.72
C ALA A 44 6.12 -11.53 -7.97
N ALA A 45 6.48 -11.85 -9.22
CA ALA A 45 7.81 -12.32 -9.58
C ALA A 45 8.91 -11.27 -9.35
N GLY A 46 8.58 -9.98 -9.51
CA GLY A 46 9.49 -8.87 -9.18
C GLY A 46 9.81 -8.74 -7.70
N GLU A 47 8.93 -9.24 -6.82
CA GLU A 47 9.13 -9.23 -5.37
C GLU A 47 10.20 -10.23 -4.90
N PHE A 48 10.34 -11.36 -5.60
CA PHE A 48 11.26 -12.43 -5.17
C PHE A 48 12.72 -12.18 -5.53
N LEU A 49 13.02 -11.20 -6.38
CA LEU A 49 14.40 -10.94 -6.82
C LEU A 49 15.18 -9.98 -5.91
N ASP A 50 14.52 -9.33 -4.96
CA ASP A 50 15.13 -8.35 -4.05
C ASP A 50 15.30 -8.88 -2.62
N THR A 51 15.21 -10.19 -2.42
CA THR A 51 15.43 -10.81 -1.10
C THR A 51 16.86 -11.33 -0.92
N GLU A 52 17.84 -10.45 -0.82
CA GLU A 52 18.87 -10.65 0.19
C GLU A 52 18.33 -10.12 1.52
N VAL A 53 17.49 -10.94 2.16
CA VAL A 53 17.15 -10.75 3.57
C VAL A 53 18.44 -10.92 4.37
N PRO A 54 18.94 -9.91 5.08
CA PRO A 54 19.99 -10.15 6.06
C PRO A 54 19.42 -11.16 7.06
N SER A 55 20.09 -12.31 7.15
CA SER A 55 19.78 -13.38 8.08
C SER A 55 19.45 -12.81 9.47
N ALA A 56 18.27 -13.15 9.97
CA ALA A 56 17.86 -12.88 11.34
C ALA A 56 18.68 -13.73 12.32
N SER A 57 19.93 -13.34 12.54
CA SER A 57 20.74 -13.87 13.63
C SER A 57 21.17 -12.72 14.52
N SER A 58 20.68 -12.74 15.75
CA SER A 58 20.98 -11.90 16.89
C SER A 58 19.88 -10.85 17.22
N LEU A 59 18.76 -11.33 17.70
CA LEU A 59 18.07 -10.61 18.77
C LEU A 59 18.33 -11.37 20.06
N ASP A 60 19.39 -10.96 20.73
CA ASP A 60 19.64 -11.31 22.12
C ASP A 60 18.50 -10.78 23.00
N GLY A 61 18.01 -11.63 23.91
CA GLY A 61 16.78 -11.43 24.63
C GLY A 61 16.81 -10.23 25.56
N GLY A 62 16.19 -9.16 25.13
CA GLY A 62 15.64 -8.14 26.01
C GLY A 62 14.14 -8.33 26.04
N GLY A 63 13.59 -8.87 27.16
CA GLY A 63 12.18 -9.10 27.31
C GLY A 63 11.37 -7.82 27.11
N LEU A 64 10.71 -7.72 25.96
CA LEU A 64 9.66 -6.75 25.73
C LEU A 64 8.35 -7.41 26.15
N ASP A 65 7.97 -7.19 27.41
CA ASP A 65 6.68 -7.56 27.98
C ASP A 65 5.57 -6.57 27.53
N GLY A 66 5.75 -5.98 26.35
CA GLY A 66 4.80 -5.09 25.71
C GLY A 66 4.05 -5.77 24.60
N THR A 67 2.74 -5.49 24.46
CA THR A 67 1.96 -5.93 23.31
C THR A 67 2.49 -5.30 22.02
N MET A 68 2.20 -5.92 20.85
CA MET A 68 2.54 -5.32 19.55
C MET A 68 1.94 -3.91 19.40
N GLU A 69 0.80 -3.67 20.01
CA GLU A 69 0.13 -2.37 20.03
C GLU A 69 0.95 -1.30 20.76
N GLU A 70 1.47 -1.61 21.96
CA GLU A 70 2.35 -0.71 22.72
C GLU A 70 3.65 -0.45 21.98
N THR A 71 4.21 -1.49 21.35
CA THR A 71 5.40 -1.36 20.50
C THR A 71 5.15 -0.38 19.36
N LEU A 72 4.03 -0.50 18.64
CA LEU A 72 3.68 0.42 17.56
C LEU A 72 3.45 1.85 18.03
N LEU A 73 2.85 2.04 19.22
CA LEU A 73 2.65 3.37 19.78
C LEU A 73 3.98 4.06 20.12
N SER A 74 4.90 3.33 20.76
CA SER A 74 6.19 3.86 21.21
C SER A 74 7.25 3.96 20.13
N TYR A 75 7.17 3.13 19.07
CA TYR A 75 8.20 3.07 18.04
C TYR A 75 8.41 4.42 17.34
N ARG A 76 9.67 4.76 17.14
CA ARG A 76 10.09 5.95 16.38
C ARG A 76 11.02 5.53 15.26
N LEU A 77 10.63 5.85 14.03
CA LEU A 77 11.46 5.60 12.87
C LEU A 77 12.74 6.44 12.94
N ASN A 78 13.88 5.81 12.64
CA ASN A 78 15.12 6.53 12.38
C ASN A 78 15.11 7.19 10.99
N GLU A 79 16.13 7.97 10.65
CA GLU A 79 16.19 8.72 9.39
C GLU A 79 16.29 7.83 8.15
N GLU A 80 16.90 6.67 8.26
CA GLU A 80 16.99 5.69 7.18
C GLU A 80 15.62 5.01 6.93
N GLU A 81 14.98 4.56 7.98
CA GLU A 81 13.61 4.00 7.91
C GLU A 81 12.59 4.98 7.33
N LYS A 82 12.69 6.27 7.69
CA LYS A 82 11.86 7.33 7.11
C LYS A 82 12.06 7.45 5.60
N LYS A 83 13.27 7.23 5.10
CA LYS A 83 13.55 7.23 3.66
C LYS A 83 13.00 5.97 2.99
N ILE A 84 13.24 4.80 3.57
CA ILE A 84 12.77 3.51 3.04
C ILE A 84 11.25 3.46 3.01
N TYR A 85 10.59 3.84 4.10
CA TYR A 85 9.13 3.77 4.25
C TYR A 85 8.43 5.10 3.99
N LYS A 86 9.04 5.95 3.17
CA LYS A 86 8.43 7.20 2.73
C LYS A 86 7.11 6.93 2.00
N ARG A 87 6.08 7.76 2.30
CA ARG A 87 4.80 7.68 1.59
C ARG A 87 5.03 7.85 0.09
N PRO A 88 4.53 6.93 -0.76
CA PRO A 88 4.57 7.10 -2.21
C PRO A 88 3.78 8.34 -2.63
N SER A 89 4.24 9.01 -3.68
CA SER A 89 3.54 10.18 -4.25
C SER A 89 2.28 9.78 -5.03
N HIS A 90 2.20 8.52 -5.47
CA HIS A 90 1.12 8.00 -6.28
C HIS A 90 0.69 6.63 -5.80
N TYR A 91 -0.59 6.33 -5.99
CA TYR A 91 -1.13 4.98 -5.88
C TYR A 91 -0.93 4.24 -7.21
N ARG A 92 -1.02 2.91 -7.16
CA ARG A 92 -1.07 2.10 -8.38
C ARG A 92 -2.29 2.50 -9.22
N ARG A 93 -2.14 2.38 -10.53
CA ARG A 93 -3.24 2.52 -11.48
C ARG A 93 -4.38 1.57 -11.07
N HIS A 94 -5.60 2.00 -11.25
CA HIS A 94 -6.82 1.27 -10.89
C HIS A 94 -7.09 1.04 -9.38
N LEU A 95 -6.15 1.30 -8.47
CA LEU A 95 -6.43 1.14 -7.05
C LEU A 95 -7.64 1.97 -6.62
N ARG A 96 -7.71 3.22 -7.08
CA ARG A 96 -8.83 4.12 -6.77
C ARG A 96 -10.17 3.54 -7.23
N GLU A 97 -10.22 3.00 -8.45
CA GLU A 97 -11.41 2.35 -8.98
C GLU A 97 -11.76 1.07 -8.19
N GLN A 98 -10.77 0.24 -7.89
CA GLN A 98 -10.96 -0.98 -7.10
C GLN A 98 -11.50 -0.67 -5.69
N VAL A 99 -10.98 0.38 -5.04
CA VAL A 99 -11.46 0.85 -3.73
C VAL A 99 -12.93 1.27 -3.83
N TRP A 100 -13.29 2.01 -4.90
CA TRP A 100 -14.69 2.40 -5.11
C TRP A 100 -15.60 1.20 -5.32
N GLN A 101 -15.20 0.26 -6.20
CA GLN A 101 -16.00 -0.94 -6.47
C GLN A 101 -16.15 -1.82 -5.22
N SER A 102 -15.10 -1.95 -4.42
CA SER A 102 -15.14 -2.73 -3.16
C SER A 102 -16.02 -2.12 -2.07
N ALA A 103 -16.30 -0.83 -2.16
CA ALA A 103 -17.12 -0.10 -1.19
C ALA A 103 -18.62 -0.08 -1.53
N LYS A 104 -19.00 -0.58 -2.72
CA LYS A 104 -20.40 -0.63 -3.12
C LYS A 104 -21.20 -1.62 -2.28
N VAL A 105 -22.32 -1.15 -1.75
CA VAL A 105 -23.35 -1.96 -1.14
C VAL A 105 -24.65 -1.66 -1.90
N ASP A 106 -25.30 -2.67 -2.45
CA ASP A 106 -26.50 -2.52 -3.29
C ASP A 106 -26.32 -1.51 -4.44
N GLY A 107 -25.11 -1.46 -5.01
CA GLY A 107 -24.75 -0.59 -6.13
C GLY A 107 -24.39 0.84 -5.77
N VAL A 108 -24.47 1.24 -4.52
CA VAL A 108 -24.16 2.60 -4.04
C VAL A 108 -22.97 2.64 -3.12
N VAL A 109 -22.29 3.79 -3.08
CA VAL A 109 -21.22 4.10 -2.12
C VAL A 109 -21.72 5.20 -1.19
N ILE A 110 -21.44 5.06 0.10
CA ILE A 110 -21.88 5.99 1.15
C ILE A 110 -20.67 6.46 1.94
N ASP A 111 -20.59 7.76 2.20
CA ASP A 111 -19.54 8.31 3.08
C ASP A 111 -19.70 7.77 4.51
N PRO A 112 -18.66 7.17 5.09
CA PRO A 112 -18.77 6.47 6.36
C PRO A 112 -19.00 7.38 7.58
N LEU A 113 -18.71 8.69 7.46
CA LEU A 113 -18.93 9.64 8.55
C LEU A 113 -20.31 10.30 8.50
N THR A 114 -20.74 10.69 7.31
CA THR A 114 -21.95 11.50 7.13
C THR A 114 -23.17 10.70 6.67
N ASN A 115 -22.97 9.45 6.22
CA ASN A 115 -23.97 8.59 5.58
C ASN A 115 -24.59 9.19 4.30
N VAL A 116 -23.90 10.14 3.66
CA VAL A 116 -24.34 10.74 2.39
C VAL A 116 -23.94 9.82 1.23
N PHE A 117 -24.84 9.66 0.25
CA PHE A 117 -24.53 8.99 -1.00
C PHE A 117 -23.43 9.74 -1.76
N MET A 118 -22.46 8.97 -2.29
CA MET A 118 -21.34 9.50 -3.03
C MET A 118 -21.45 9.17 -4.51
N ASP A 119 -20.95 10.07 -5.35
CA ASP A 119 -20.83 9.87 -6.78
C ASP A 119 -19.34 9.69 -7.13
N TYR A 120 -19.04 8.73 -8.03
CA TYR A 120 -17.68 8.46 -8.48
C TYR A 120 -17.03 9.67 -9.18
N ASP A 121 -17.83 10.42 -9.94
CA ASP A 121 -17.38 11.57 -10.72
C ASP A 121 -17.31 12.87 -9.89
N ALA A 122 -17.86 12.87 -8.69
CA ALA A 122 -17.73 13.97 -7.74
C ALA A 122 -16.40 13.87 -6.95
N PRO A 123 -15.93 14.94 -6.30
CA PRO A 123 -14.72 14.90 -5.48
C PRO A 123 -14.84 13.93 -4.30
N TRP A 124 -13.92 12.96 -4.22
CA TRP A 124 -13.76 12.06 -3.08
C TRP A 124 -12.29 11.69 -2.88
N GLU A 125 -11.95 11.24 -1.69
CA GLU A 125 -10.59 10.86 -1.30
C GLU A 125 -10.55 9.39 -0.86
N MET A 126 -9.40 8.74 -1.04
CA MET A 126 -9.15 7.41 -0.47
C MET A 126 -8.72 7.57 0.98
N GLY A 127 -9.67 7.40 1.90
CA GLY A 127 -9.39 7.36 3.32
C GLY A 127 -8.87 5.99 3.75
N HIS A 128 -7.98 5.96 4.75
CA HIS A 128 -7.60 4.71 5.38
C HIS A 128 -8.73 4.21 6.29
N LYS A 129 -9.02 2.92 6.23
CA LYS A 129 -9.89 2.32 7.22
C LYS A 129 -9.26 2.38 8.61
N PRO A 130 -10.05 2.48 9.70
CA PRO A 130 -9.53 2.42 11.06
C PRO A 130 -8.65 1.17 11.27
N GLY A 131 -7.47 1.36 11.81
CA GLY A 131 -6.48 0.30 12.01
C GLY A 131 -5.52 0.08 10.83
N TYR A 132 -5.74 0.76 9.70
CA TYR A 132 -4.87 0.69 8.51
C TYR A 132 -4.18 2.03 8.19
N GLU A 133 -4.17 2.98 9.11
CA GLU A 133 -3.59 4.30 8.90
C GLU A 133 -2.11 4.21 8.49
N PHE A 134 -1.71 5.08 7.56
CA PHE A 134 -0.36 5.08 7.00
C PHE A 134 0.75 5.05 8.06
N ARG A 135 0.59 5.83 9.14
CA ARG A 135 1.56 5.87 10.24
C ARG A 135 1.76 4.50 10.91
N LYS A 136 0.71 3.69 11.01
CA LYS A 136 0.77 2.34 11.58
C LYS A 136 1.44 1.37 10.64
N HIS A 137 1.07 1.42 9.35
CA HIS A 137 1.72 0.65 8.30
C HIS A 137 3.23 0.94 8.24
N GLN A 138 3.60 2.22 8.25
CA GLN A 138 5.00 2.64 8.21
C GLN A 138 5.81 2.09 9.40
N LYS A 139 5.29 2.20 10.63
CA LYS A 139 5.93 1.64 11.83
C LYS A 139 5.99 0.12 11.80
N SER A 140 4.89 -0.54 11.42
CA SER A 140 4.84 -1.99 11.28
C SER A 140 5.87 -2.50 10.26
N ALA A 141 6.00 -1.82 9.12
CA ALA A 141 7.00 -2.16 8.11
C ALA A 141 8.43 -2.05 8.65
N ALA A 142 8.73 -1.00 9.40
CA ALA A 142 10.04 -0.80 10.01
C ALA A 142 10.34 -1.87 11.08
N ILE A 143 9.40 -2.19 11.95
CA ILE A 143 9.55 -3.25 12.97
C ILE A 143 9.77 -4.62 12.32
N ARG A 144 9.00 -4.93 11.26
CA ARG A 144 9.15 -6.17 10.49
C ARG A 144 10.37 -6.19 9.57
N ARG A 145 11.02 -5.03 9.38
CA ARG A 145 12.19 -4.85 8.50
C ARG A 145 11.94 -5.32 7.07
N ILE A 146 10.74 -5.07 6.55
CA ILE A 146 10.39 -5.47 5.19
C ILE A 146 11.06 -4.55 4.16
N GLY A 147 11.33 -5.09 2.97
CA GLY A 147 11.88 -4.31 1.86
C GLY A 147 10.89 -3.29 1.30
N ARG A 148 11.40 -2.29 0.56
CA ARG A 148 10.59 -1.23 -0.05
C ARG A 148 9.51 -1.78 -0.98
N ALA A 149 9.80 -2.83 -1.76
CA ALA A 149 8.85 -3.44 -2.67
C ALA A 149 7.64 -4.01 -1.92
N GLN A 150 7.87 -4.79 -0.87
CA GLN A 150 6.80 -5.33 -0.02
C GLN A 150 6.00 -4.21 0.65
N PHE A 151 6.67 -3.19 1.18
CA PHE A 151 5.98 -2.01 1.74
C PHE A 151 5.03 -1.35 0.73
N LEU A 152 5.46 -1.19 -0.53
CA LEU A 152 4.63 -0.62 -1.59
C LEU A 152 3.45 -1.53 -1.97
N ASN A 153 3.61 -2.84 -1.90
CA ASN A 153 2.54 -3.79 -2.12
C ASN A 153 1.45 -3.66 -1.06
N GLU A 154 1.86 -3.70 0.19
CA GLU A 154 0.97 -3.52 1.32
C GLU A 154 0.28 -2.16 1.28
N TYR A 155 1.04 -1.08 0.96
CA TYR A 155 0.49 0.27 0.80
C TYR A 155 -0.61 0.35 -0.26
N ASN A 156 -0.52 -0.45 -1.32
CA ASN A 156 -1.50 -0.47 -2.41
C ASN A 156 -2.58 -1.55 -2.24
N SER A 157 -2.74 -2.11 -1.04
CA SER A 157 -3.83 -3.05 -0.77
C SER A 157 -5.19 -2.35 -0.76
N VAL A 158 -6.14 -2.83 -1.56
CA VAL A 158 -7.52 -2.32 -1.61
C VAL A 158 -8.18 -2.34 -0.23
N HIS A 159 -7.82 -3.34 0.59
CA HIS A 159 -8.43 -3.55 1.91
C HIS A 159 -8.12 -2.44 2.91
N HIS A 160 -7.06 -1.68 2.68
CA HIS A 160 -6.66 -0.59 3.57
C HIS A 160 -7.51 0.67 3.41
N TYR A 161 -8.23 0.80 2.29
CA TYR A 161 -8.87 2.04 1.90
C TYR A 161 -10.38 1.91 1.77
N ARG A 162 -11.03 3.06 1.83
CA ARG A 162 -12.43 3.27 1.49
C ARG A 162 -12.61 4.66 0.89
N PRO A 163 -13.66 4.87 0.08
CA PRO A 163 -14.03 6.22 -0.34
C PRO A 163 -14.55 7.03 0.85
N GLU A 164 -14.12 8.28 0.92
CA GLU A 164 -14.59 9.26 1.89
C GLU A 164 -14.79 10.62 1.20
N LEU A 165 -15.77 11.39 1.64
CA LEU A 165 -15.85 12.80 1.23
C LEU A 165 -14.60 13.55 1.73
N PRO A 166 -14.12 14.57 1.00
CA PRO A 166 -12.92 15.31 1.40
C PRO A 166 -12.98 15.86 2.82
N ALA A 167 -14.13 16.38 3.25
CA ALA A 167 -14.32 16.89 4.60
C ALA A 167 -14.23 15.77 5.65
N SER A 168 -14.81 14.59 5.37
CA SER A 168 -14.78 13.43 6.25
C SER A 168 -13.36 12.91 6.42
N ASN A 169 -12.63 12.68 5.32
CA ASN A 169 -11.26 12.20 5.36
C ASN A 169 -10.32 13.17 6.11
N ARG A 170 -10.41 14.45 5.81
CA ARG A 170 -9.54 15.49 6.41
C ARG A 170 -9.88 15.80 7.87
N SER A 171 -11.03 15.40 8.36
CA SER A 171 -11.41 15.57 9.78
C SER A 171 -10.64 14.65 10.72
N HIS A 172 -10.09 13.54 10.21
CA HIS A 172 -9.43 12.49 10.99
C HIS A 172 -10.28 11.90 12.14
N ILE A 173 -11.61 12.11 12.10
CA ILE A 173 -12.54 11.62 13.14
C ILE A 173 -12.59 10.10 13.13
N LEU A 174 -12.56 9.49 11.95
CA LEU A 174 -12.69 8.05 11.76
C LEU A 174 -11.36 7.27 11.92
N GLU A 175 -10.25 7.96 12.21
CA GLU A 175 -8.97 7.29 12.45
C GLU A 175 -8.96 6.56 13.79
N ASP A 176 -8.42 5.34 13.78
CA ASP A 176 -8.10 4.63 15.02
C ASP A 176 -6.80 5.20 15.61
N LYS A 177 -6.94 5.79 16.80
CA LYS A 177 -5.84 6.44 17.53
C LYS A 177 -5.05 5.48 18.42
N THR A 178 -5.47 4.23 18.52
CA THR A 178 -4.72 3.19 19.25
C THR A 178 -3.47 2.75 18.48
N GLY A 179 -2.65 1.92 19.08
CA GLY A 179 -1.52 1.27 18.39
C GLY A 179 -1.92 0.06 17.57
N ARG A 180 -3.19 -0.32 17.56
CA ARG A 180 -3.66 -1.51 16.85
C ARG A 180 -3.51 -1.34 15.33
N TYR A 181 -2.80 -2.27 14.68
CA TYR A 181 -2.66 -2.38 13.24
C TYR A 181 -3.29 -3.67 12.75
N LEU A 182 -4.19 -3.57 11.77
CA LEU A 182 -4.99 -4.70 11.28
C LEU A 182 -4.42 -5.35 10.02
N GLY A 183 -3.44 -4.69 9.37
CA GLY A 183 -2.81 -5.19 8.17
C GLY A 183 -1.48 -5.91 8.41
N PRO A 184 -0.79 -6.34 7.38
CA PRO A 184 -0.97 -6.13 5.94
C PRO A 184 -2.05 -6.96 5.32
#